data_3baf376b50bbf527567c89f12d5a4d61
#
_entry.id   3baf376b50bbf527567c89f12d5a4d61
#
_cell.length_a   1.000
_cell.length_b   1.000
_cell.length_c   1.000
_cell.angle_alpha   90.00
_cell.angle_beta   90.00
_cell.angle_gamma   90.00
#
_symmetry.space_group_name_H-M   'P 1'
#
loop_
_entity.id
_entity.type
_entity.pdbx_description
1 polymer ?
#
loop_
_entity_poly.entity_id
_entity_poly.type
_entity_poly.pdbx_seq_one_letter_code
_entity_poly.pdbx_strand_id
1 'polypeptide(L)'
;MAKATKKDKEVTLETVLWNCRVALRGVGSTEKNRDAVIGLAFLKFAGDKFEKRRAELLAQYGDIPVFLEKPSFYNAVNVFYLKETARWSYIVKNAGANDIAVILDQAMADIEEANPSLKGALLQNFYATLGAPKEKIKTLIDEVNKISESRFHEEDLIGRVYEYFLQIYAASGTKEDGEFYTPACVVKLIAEMIEPFSGTVYDPCCGSGGMFVQSHKFVERHQGNRANISVVGQESVPDTWRLCKMNLAIRGISHDLGEKNASTFTDDQHKDRKFDFIMANPPFNLKGWRGEDELLDDPRWNGYVVPRASNANYAWILHIISKLDVNHGIAGF
;
A
#
# COMPACT_ATOMS: atom_id res chain seq x y z
N MET A 1 0.22 -46.86 -23.09
CA MET A 1 0.39 -45.43 -23.37
C MET A 1 -0.35 -44.62 -22.32
N ALA A 2 0.35 -44.08 -21.33
CA ALA A 2 -0.26 -43.29 -20.26
C ALA A 2 -0.52 -41.88 -20.81
N LYS A 3 -1.79 -41.44 -20.74
CA LYS A 3 -2.17 -40.06 -21.04
C LYS A 3 -1.49 -39.09 -20.02
N ALA A 4 -0.61 -38.22 -20.48
CA ALA A 4 -0.09 -37.14 -19.68
C ALA A 4 -1.26 -36.25 -19.23
N THR A 5 -1.46 -36.15 -17.92
CA THR A 5 -2.39 -35.21 -17.30
C THR A 5 -1.93 -33.80 -17.66
N LYS A 6 -2.80 -33.03 -18.33
CA LYS A 6 -2.60 -31.57 -18.49
C LYS A 6 -2.45 -30.98 -17.08
N LYS A 7 -1.23 -30.55 -16.73
CA LYS A 7 -1.05 -29.58 -15.65
C LYS A 7 -1.80 -28.32 -16.10
N ASP A 8 -2.87 -27.98 -15.38
CA ASP A 8 -3.55 -26.70 -15.56
C ASP A 8 -2.46 -25.61 -15.44
N LYS A 9 -2.28 -24.86 -16.52
CA LYS A 9 -1.35 -23.72 -16.49
C LYS A 9 -1.92 -22.71 -15.49
N GLU A 10 -1.23 -22.52 -14.40
CA GLU A 10 -1.56 -21.51 -13.40
C GLU A 10 -1.75 -20.14 -14.07
N VAL A 11 -2.91 -19.51 -13.86
CA VAL A 11 -3.28 -18.24 -14.49
C VAL A 11 -2.35 -17.15 -13.96
N THR A 12 -1.73 -16.36 -14.83
CA THR A 12 -0.82 -15.28 -14.41
C THR A 12 -1.57 -14.14 -13.70
N LEU A 13 -0.89 -13.43 -12.81
CA LEU A 13 -1.46 -12.27 -12.12
C LEU A 13 -1.99 -11.24 -13.13
N GLU A 14 -1.22 -10.95 -14.17
CA GLU A 14 -1.58 -10.01 -15.23
C GLU A 14 -2.87 -10.43 -15.95
N THR A 15 -3.07 -11.74 -16.16
CA THR A 15 -4.31 -12.27 -16.74
C THR A 15 -5.49 -12.06 -15.79
N VAL A 16 -5.32 -12.30 -14.50
CA VAL A 16 -6.38 -12.05 -13.50
C VAL A 16 -6.75 -10.58 -13.47
N LEU A 17 -5.74 -9.68 -13.42
CA LEU A 17 -5.95 -8.24 -13.38
C LEU A 17 -6.62 -7.71 -14.65
N TRP A 18 -6.24 -8.24 -15.82
CA TRP A 18 -6.90 -7.94 -17.08
C TRP A 18 -8.38 -8.35 -17.05
N ASN A 19 -8.69 -9.55 -16.57
CA ASN A 19 -10.05 -10.04 -16.46
C ASN A 19 -10.88 -9.18 -15.49
N CYS A 20 -10.32 -8.78 -14.35
CA CYS A 20 -10.94 -7.85 -13.42
C CYS A 20 -11.28 -6.51 -14.10
N ARG A 21 -10.36 -5.95 -14.86
CA ARG A 21 -10.58 -4.72 -15.63
C ARG A 21 -11.71 -4.91 -16.66
N VAL A 22 -11.73 -6.02 -17.37
CA VAL A 22 -12.78 -6.32 -18.35
C VAL A 22 -14.15 -6.43 -17.66
N ALA A 23 -14.21 -7.08 -16.50
CA ALA A 23 -15.45 -7.21 -15.72
C ALA A 23 -16.01 -5.85 -15.28
N LEU A 24 -15.14 -4.90 -14.93
CA LEU A 24 -15.53 -3.53 -14.49
C LEU A 24 -15.77 -2.56 -15.65
N ARG A 25 -15.63 -2.97 -16.90
CA ARG A 25 -15.86 -2.07 -18.04
C ARG A 25 -17.26 -1.44 -17.96
N GLY A 26 -17.29 -0.09 -18.02
CA GLY A 26 -18.50 0.72 -17.89
C GLY A 26 -19.01 0.90 -16.45
N VAL A 27 -18.20 0.57 -15.45
CA VAL A 27 -18.47 0.84 -14.03
C VAL A 27 -17.47 1.85 -13.52
N GLY A 28 -17.94 2.94 -12.93
CA GLY A 28 -17.11 3.94 -12.27
C GLY A 28 -15.99 4.54 -13.12
N SER A 29 -15.10 5.27 -12.47
CA SER A 29 -13.84 5.70 -13.06
C SER A 29 -12.79 4.58 -13.00
N THR A 30 -11.69 4.78 -13.71
CA THR A 30 -10.61 3.78 -13.75
C THR A 30 -9.92 3.66 -12.38
N GLU A 31 -9.80 4.78 -11.61
CA GLU A 31 -9.26 4.82 -10.24
C GLU A 31 -10.14 3.97 -9.31
N LYS A 32 -11.47 4.17 -9.35
CA LYS A 32 -12.41 3.33 -8.59
C LYS A 32 -12.30 1.85 -8.94
N ASN A 33 -12.06 1.54 -10.21
CA ASN A 33 -11.87 0.16 -10.65
C ASN A 33 -10.56 -0.44 -10.11
N ARG A 34 -9.46 0.34 -10.09
CA ARG A 34 -8.21 -0.03 -9.42
C ARG A 34 -8.45 -0.36 -7.95
N ASP A 35 -9.10 0.56 -7.25
CA ASP A 35 -9.32 0.46 -5.80
C ASP A 35 -10.21 -0.73 -5.45
N ALA A 36 -11.23 -1.01 -6.28
CA ALA A 36 -12.06 -2.21 -6.14
C ALA A 36 -11.24 -3.51 -6.21
N VAL A 37 -10.31 -3.59 -7.16
CA VAL A 37 -9.47 -4.79 -7.33
C VAL A 37 -8.43 -4.90 -6.22
N ILE A 38 -7.81 -3.78 -5.81
CA ILE A 38 -6.87 -3.74 -4.68
C ILE A 38 -7.56 -4.19 -3.39
N GLY A 39 -8.75 -3.68 -3.12
CA GLY A 39 -9.53 -4.07 -1.95
C GLY A 39 -9.85 -5.57 -1.91
N LEU A 40 -10.28 -6.16 -3.03
CA LEU A 40 -10.53 -7.60 -3.12
C LEU A 40 -9.25 -8.42 -3.00
N ALA A 41 -8.14 -7.97 -3.61
CA ALA A 41 -6.84 -8.62 -3.47
C ALA A 41 -6.36 -8.60 -2.02
N PHE A 42 -6.59 -7.49 -1.30
CA PHE A 42 -6.32 -7.38 0.14
C PHE A 42 -7.16 -8.37 0.94
N LEU A 43 -8.49 -8.43 0.71
CA LEU A 43 -9.39 -9.35 1.42
C LEU A 43 -8.98 -10.82 1.21
N LYS A 44 -8.63 -11.18 -0.02
CA LYS A 44 -8.13 -12.52 -0.34
C LYS A 44 -6.83 -12.82 0.39
N PHE A 45 -5.84 -11.92 0.33
CA PHE A 45 -4.57 -12.06 1.01
C PHE A 45 -4.73 -12.18 2.53
N ALA A 46 -5.51 -11.29 3.15
CA ALA A 46 -5.77 -11.32 4.58
C ALA A 46 -6.48 -12.62 4.99
N GLY A 47 -7.46 -13.05 4.17
CA GLY A 47 -8.21 -14.29 4.36
C GLY A 47 -7.32 -15.52 4.32
N ASP A 48 -6.47 -15.68 3.31
CA ASP A 48 -5.57 -16.82 3.17
C ASP A 48 -4.58 -16.92 4.34
N LYS A 49 -3.97 -15.79 4.72
CA LYS A 49 -3.08 -15.76 5.90
C LYS A 49 -3.80 -16.09 7.20
N PHE A 50 -5.01 -15.57 7.37
CA PHE A 50 -5.83 -15.87 8.54
C PHE A 50 -6.17 -17.35 8.64
N GLU A 51 -6.66 -17.97 7.58
CA GLU A 51 -7.04 -19.39 7.57
C GLU A 51 -5.84 -20.30 7.85
N LYS A 52 -4.68 -19.98 7.27
CA LYS A 52 -3.44 -20.71 7.56
C LYS A 52 -3.06 -20.62 9.04
N ARG A 53 -3.06 -19.41 9.60
CA ARG A 53 -2.75 -19.21 11.02
C ARG A 53 -3.79 -19.88 11.92
N ARG A 54 -5.07 -19.82 11.57
CA ARG A 54 -6.14 -20.50 12.31
C ARG A 54 -5.93 -22.01 12.32
N ALA A 55 -5.53 -22.60 11.19
CA ALA A 55 -5.21 -24.03 11.13
C ALA A 55 -4.02 -24.42 12.01
N GLU A 56 -2.97 -23.59 12.08
CA GLU A 56 -1.83 -23.78 12.99
C GLU A 56 -2.28 -23.74 14.45
N LEU A 57 -3.10 -22.76 14.84
CA LEU A 57 -3.63 -22.63 16.19
C LEU A 57 -4.52 -23.82 16.56
N LEU A 58 -5.37 -24.26 15.64
CA LEU A 58 -6.22 -25.45 15.81
C LEU A 58 -5.39 -26.71 16.03
N ALA A 59 -4.32 -26.88 15.25
CA ALA A 59 -3.40 -28.02 15.40
C ALA A 59 -2.63 -27.98 16.73
N GLN A 60 -2.27 -26.79 17.21
CA GLN A 60 -1.49 -26.62 18.43
C GLN A 60 -2.35 -26.70 19.71
N TYR A 61 -3.52 -26.11 19.71
CA TYR A 61 -4.33 -25.93 20.93
C TYR A 61 -5.69 -26.64 20.88
N GLY A 62 -6.08 -27.24 19.75
CA GLY A 62 -7.41 -27.80 19.54
C GLY A 62 -8.48 -26.72 19.31
N ASP A 63 -9.75 -27.15 19.24
CA ASP A 63 -10.89 -26.26 18.98
C ASP A 63 -11.32 -25.51 20.26
N ILE A 64 -10.44 -24.64 20.73
CA ILE A 64 -10.65 -23.84 21.94
C ILE A 64 -10.80 -22.37 21.52
N PRO A 65 -12.02 -21.76 21.67
CA PRO A 65 -12.31 -20.42 21.17
C PRO A 65 -11.35 -19.34 21.69
N VAL A 66 -10.87 -19.42 22.93
CA VAL A 66 -9.93 -18.44 23.51
C VAL A 66 -8.63 -18.31 22.72
N PHE A 67 -8.20 -19.34 22.00
CA PHE A 67 -7.02 -19.31 21.14
C PHE A 67 -7.36 -18.98 19.69
N LEU A 68 -8.53 -19.40 19.22
CA LEU A 68 -8.95 -19.26 17.83
C LEU A 68 -9.62 -17.92 17.49
N GLU A 69 -10.23 -17.26 18.50
CA GLU A 69 -11.01 -16.04 18.28
C GLU A 69 -10.40 -14.80 18.98
N LYS A 70 -9.15 -14.90 19.47
CA LYS A 70 -8.47 -13.77 20.12
C LYS A 70 -7.47 -13.09 19.16
N PRO A 71 -7.65 -11.80 18.82
CA PRO A 71 -6.81 -11.10 17.84
C PRO A 71 -5.32 -11.15 18.14
N SER A 72 -4.91 -11.15 19.43
CA SER A 72 -3.50 -11.15 19.81
C SER A 72 -2.71 -12.37 19.32
N PHE A 73 -3.34 -13.53 19.15
CA PHE A 73 -2.65 -14.74 18.64
C PHE A 73 -2.36 -14.68 17.12
N TYR A 74 -3.04 -13.79 16.42
CA TYR A 74 -2.81 -13.50 15.01
C TYR A 74 -1.84 -12.33 14.85
N ASN A 75 -2.10 -11.21 15.51
CA ASN A 75 -1.30 -10.00 15.41
C ASN A 75 0.16 -10.18 15.86
N ALA A 76 0.42 -11.08 16.83
CA ALA A 76 1.76 -11.42 17.28
C ALA A 76 2.68 -12.00 16.19
N VAL A 77 2.10 -12.53 15.12
CA VAL A 77 2.82 -13.08 13.95
C VAL A 77 2.52 -12.31 12.65
N ASN A 78 2.09 -11.05 12.76
CA ASN A 78 1.74 -10.19 11.64
C ASN A 78 0.65 -10.77 10.72
N VAL A 79 -0.35 -11.43 11.31
CA VAL A 79 -1.56 -11.88 10.65
C VAL A 79 -2.73 -11.05 11.16
N PHE A 80 -3.56 -10.55 10.27
CA PHE A 80 -4.78 -9.82 10.66
C PHE A 80 -5.82 -10.77 11.19
N TYR A 81 -6.47 -10.40 12.30
CA TYR A 81 -7.62 -11.12 12.79
C TYR A 81 -8.86 -10.79 11.97
N LEU A 82 -9.62 -11.81 11.57
CA LEU A 82 -10.84 -11.68 10.78
C LEU A 82 -12.03 -12.29 11.51
N LYS A 83 -13.06 -11.46 11.74
CA LYS A 83 -14.39 -11.95 12.13
C LYS A 83 -14.94 -12.89 11.05
N GLU A 84 -15.85 -13.77 11.39
CA GLU A 84 -16.38 -14.78 10.46
C GLU A 84 -16.90 -14.17 9.15
N THR A 85 -17.66 -13.07 9.24
CA THR A 85 -18.23 -12.34 8.10
C THR A 85 -17.19 -11.68 7.19
N ALA A 86 -15.96 -11.47 7.69
CA ALA A 86 -14.86 -10.87 6.94
C ALA A 86 -13.90 -11.92 6.33
N ARG A 87 -14.08 -13.20 6.60
CA ARG A 87 -13.25 -14.28 6.04
C ARG A 87 -13.49 -14.44 4.55
N TRP A 88 -12.43 -14.69 3.80
CA TRP A 88 -12.54 -14.86 2.35
C TRP A 88 -13.48 -16.01 1.95
N SER A 89 -13.47 -17.09 2.69
CA SER A 89 -14.40 -18.22 2.52
C SER A 89 -15.88 -17.81 2.63
N TYR A 90 -16.21 -16.92 3.58
CA TYR A 90 -17.55 -16.36 3.73
C TYR A 90 -17.92 -15.46 2.54
N ILE A 91 -17.01 -14.59 2.10
CA ILE A 91 -17.21 -13.71 0.95
C ILE A 91 -17.48 -14.52 -0.33
N VAL A 92 -16.64 -15.53 -0.61
CA VAL A 92 -16.82 -16.40 -1.79
C VAL A 92 -18.16 -17.13 -1.74
N LYS A 93 -18.55 -17.66 -0.57
CA LYS A 93 -19.84 -18.33 -0.39
C LYS A 93 -21.03 -17.42 -0.69
N ASN A 94 -20.92 -16.13 -0.36
CA ASN A 94 -21.96 -15.11 -0.51
C ASN A 94 -21.78 -14.25 -1.78
N ALA A 95 -20.87 -14.58 -2.69
CA ALA A 95 -20.56 -13.76 -3.86
C ALA A 95 -21.76 -13.51 -4.80
N GLY A 96 -22.78 -14.38 -4.78
CA GLY A 96 -24.03 -14.22 -5.53
C GLY A 96 -25.15 -13.47 -4.79
N ALA A 97 -24.95 -13.04 -3.57
CA ALA A 97 -25.96 -12.35 -2.76
C ALA A 97 -26.30 -10.96 -3.35
N ASN A 98 -27.54 -10.50 -3.12
CA ASN A 98 -27.97 -9.17 -3.61
C ASN A 98 -27.24 -8.02 -2.90
N ASP A 99 -26.80 -8.24 -1.70
CA ASP A 99 -26.12 -7.30 -0.81
C ASP A 99 -24.59 -7.51 -0.74
N ILE A 100 -24.01 -8.21 -1.73
CA ILE A 100 -22.58 -8.53 -1.75
C ILE A 100 -21.68 -7.28 -1.59
N ALA A 101 -22.07 -6.12 -2.14
CA ALA A 101 -21.34 -4.87 -1.98
C ALA A 101 -21.30 -4.43 -0.50
N VAL A 102 -22.42 -4.56 0.22
CA VAL A 102 -22.51 -4.24 1.65
C VAL A 102 -21.68 -5.24 2.48
N ILE A 103 -21.70 -6.52 2.11
CA ILE A 103 -20.88 -7.56 2.76
C ILE A 103 -19.38 -7.21 2.64
N LEU A 104 -18.93 -6.76 1.47
CA LEU A 104 -17.54 -6.36 1.26
C LEU A 104 -17.16 -5.13 2.09
N ASP A 105 -18.02 -4.10 2.12
CA ASP A 105 -17.80 -2.89 2.91
C ASP A 105 -17.78 -3.22 4.41
N GLN A 106 -18.68 -4.08 4.89
CA GLN A 106 -18.69 -4.52 6.28
C GLN A 106 -17.44 -5.34 6.62
N ALA A 107 -16.96 -6.19 5.71
CA ALA A 107 -15.72 -6.94 5.91
C ALA A 107 -14.52 -6.01 6.07
N MET A 108 -14.42 -4.95 5.27
CA MET A 108 -13.37 -3.94 5.39
C MET A 108 -13.45 -3.21 6.74
N ALA A 109 -14.64 -2.80 7.18
CA ALA A 109 -14.84 -2.13 8.45
C ALA A 109 -14.48 -3.04 9.64
N ASP A 110 -14.92 -4.29 9.63
CA ASP A 110 -14.65 -5.29 10.66
C ASP A 110 -13.14 -5.59 10.79
N ILE A 111 -12.43 -5.68 9.66
CA ILE A 111 -10.98 -5.90 9.64
C ILE A 111 -10.25 -4.70 10.23
N GLU A 112 -10.63 -3.49 9.86
CA GLU A 112 -10.01 -2.26 10.38
C GLU A 112 -10.24 -2.10 11.88
N GLU A 113 -11.47 -2.38 12.35
CA GLU A 113 -11.82 -2.33 13.77
C GLU A 113 -10.98 -3.33 14.61
N ALA A 114 -10.81 -4.56 14.08
CA ALA A 114 -10.11 -5.62 14.80
C ALA A 114 -8.58 -5.50 14.76
N ASN A 115 -8.03 -4.65 13.87
CA ASN A 115 -6.59 -4.54 13.63
C ASN A 115 -6.13 -3.08 13.62
N PRO A 116 -5.68 -2.54 14.78
CA PRO A 116 -5.31 -1.11 14.91
C PRO A 116 -4.26 -0.61 13.91
N SER A 117 -3.37 -1.49 13.43
CA SER A 117 -2.36 -1.17 12.41
C SER A 117 -2.97 -0.78 11.06
N LEU A 118 -4.23 -1.14 10.81
CA LEU A 118 -4.97 -0.81 9.58
C LEU A 118 -5.87 0.42 9.72
N LYS A 119 -5.89 1.10 10.87
CA LYS A 119 -6.78 2.24 11.09
C LYS A 119 -6.61 3.31 10.00
N GLY A 120 -7.69 3.60 9.27
CA GLY A 120 -7.73 4.55 8.15
C GLY A 120 -7.06 4.05 6.86
N ALA A 121 -6.68 2.76 6.80
CA ALA A 121 -6.03 2.19 5.62
C ALA A 121 -7.01 1.55 4.62
N LEU A 122 -8.17 1.10 5.09
CA LEU A 122 -9.11 0.37 4.25
C LEU A 122 -10.21 1.26 3.69
N LEU A 123 -10.72 0.88 2.53
CA LEU A 123 -11.82 1.57 1.87
C LEU A 123 -13.12 1.36 2.68
N GLN A 124 -13.77 2.45 3.06
CA GLN A 124 -15.03 2.42 3.81
C GLN A 124 -16.19 2.82 2.89
N ASN A 125 -17.30 2.05 2.93
CA ASN A 125 -18.52 2.30 2.13
C ASN A 125 -18.23 2.43 0.62
N PHE A 126 -17.24 1.72 0.13
CA PHE A 126 -16.74 1.87 -1.22
C PHE A 126 -17.52 1.05 -2.23
N TYR A 127 -17.71 -0.25 -1.97
CA TYR A 127 -18.37 -1.17 -2.91
C TYR A 127 -19.85 -0.84 -3.11
N ALA A 128 -20.54 -0.42 -2.04
CA ALA A 128 -21.93 0.03 -2.13
C ALA A 128 -22.08 1.29 -3.00
N THR A 129 -21.07 2.20 -2.96
CA THR A 129 -21.08 3.45 -3.75
C THR A 129 -20.48 3.31 -5.14
N LEU A 130 -19.83 2.18 -5.45
CA LEU A 130 -19.22 1.91 -6.77
C LEU A 130 -20.29 1.81 -7.88
N GLY A 131 -21.52 1.43 -7.52
CA GLY A 131 -22.61 1.27 -8.48
C GLY A 131 -22.45 0.05 -9.41
N ALA A 132 -21.59 -0.90 -9.05
CA ALA A 132 -21.38 -2.11 -9.83
C ALA A 132 -22.53 -3.11 -9.63
N PRO A 133 -23.13 -3.66 -10.71
CA PRO A 133 -24.05 -4.78 -10.59
C PRO A 133 -23.42 -5.96 -9.84
N LYS A 134 -24.24 -6.69 -9.07
CA LYS A 134 -23.76 -7.83 -8.26
C LYS A 134 -23.04 -8.90 -9.11
N GLU A 135 -23.47 -9.12 -10.34
CA GLU A 135 -22.87 -10.08 -11.27
C GLU A 135 -21.42 -9.69 -11.62
N LYS A 136 -21.15 -8.39 -11.72
CA LYS A 136 -19.79 -7.87 -11.95
C LYS A 136 -18.93 -8.01 -10.70
N ILE A 137 -19.47 -7.72 -9.52
CA ILE A 137 -18.77 -7.93 -8.25
C ILE A 137 -18.47 -9.42 -8.06
N LYS A 138 -19.43 -10.30 -8.33
CA LYS A 138 -19.22 -11.75 -8.30
C LYS A 138 -18.10 -12.18 -9.25
N THR A 139 -18.09 -11.66 -10.47
CA THR A 139 -17.01 -11.95 -11.45
C THR A 139 -15.64 -11.50 -10.92
N LEU A 140 -15.56 -10.34 -10.26
CA LEU A 140 -14.32 -9.88 -9.63
C LEU A 140 -13.85 -10.82 -8.53
N ILE A 141 -14.76 -11.26 -7.65
CA ILE A 141 -14.45 -12.21 -6.57
C ILE A 141 -13.93 -13.52 -7.17
N ASP A 142 -14.62 -14.04 -8.20
CA ASP A 142 -14.24 -15.28 -8.89
C ASP A 142 -12.84 -15.15 -9.55
N GLU A 143 -12.52 -14.00 -10.16
CA GLU A 143 -11.20 -13.77 -10.76
C GLU A 143 -10.11 -13.65 -9.70
N VAL A 144 -10.31 -12.84 -8.66
CA VAL A 144 -9.34 -12.67 -7.56
C VAL A 144 -9.11 -13.99 -6.82
N ASN A 145 -10.14 -14.84 -6.70
CA ASN A 145 -10.02 -16.16 -6.08
C ASN A 145 -9.08 -17.12 -6.83
N LYS A 146 -8.73 -16.84 -8.09
CA LYS A 146 -7.74 -17.61 -8.87
C LYS A 146 -6.29 -17.29 -8.51
N ILE A 147 -6.04 -16.22 -7.74
CA ILE A 147 -4.70 -15.88 -7.28
C ILE A 147 -4.28 -16.93 -6.24
N SER A 148 -3.21 -17.68 -6.52
CA SER A 148 -2.71 -18.71 -5.61
C SER A 148 -2.01 -18.11 -4.38
N GLU A 149 -2.09 -18.82 -3.25
CA GLU A 149 -1.43 -18.42 -1.99
C GLU A 149 0.09 -18.23 -2.14
N SER A 150 0.75 -19.07 -2.95
CA SER A 150 2.20 -19.00 -3.20
C SER A 150 2.64 -17.64 -3.72
N ARG A 151 1.81 -16.98 -4.53
CA ARG A 151 2.11 -15.65 -5.10
C ARG A 151 2.05 -14.50 -4.09
N PHE A 152 1.33 -14.69 -2.99
CA PHE A 152 1.30 -13.69 -1.92
C PHE A 152 2.60 -13.66 -1.10
N HIS A 153 3.40 -14.73 -1.14
CA HIS A 153 4.63 -14.85 -0.36
C HIS A 153 5.88 -14.37 -1.10
N GLU A 154 5.91 -14.47 -2.44
CA GLU A 154 7.12 -14.23 -3.22
C GLU A 154 7.29 -12.78 -3.65
N GLU A 155 6.21 -11.99 -3.72
CA GLU A 155 6.25 -10.67 -4.34
C GLU A 155 5.33 -9.67 -3.63
N ASP A 156 5.59 -8.38 -3.86
CA ASP A 156 4.72 -7.27 -3.52
C ASP A 156 3.42 -7.30 -4.35
N LEU A 157 2.50 -8.20 -4.00
CA LEU A 157 1.27 -8.38 -4.77
C LEU A 157 0.46 -7.07 -4.87
N ILE A 158 0.28 -6.38 -3.73
CA ILE A 158 -0.51 -5.14 -3.70
C ILE A 158 0.21 -4.04 -4.49
N GLY A 159 1.52 -3.91 -4.34
CA GLY A 159 2.32 -3.02 -5.17
C GLY A 159 2.23 -3.39 -6.66
N ARG A 160 2.32 -4.67 -7.03
CA ARG A 160 2.18 -5.13 -8.42
C ARG A 160 0.78 -4.89 -8.99
N VAL A 161 -0.27 -5.07 -8.21
CA VAL A 161 -1.64 -4.73 -8.64
C VAL A 161 -1.72 -3.24 -8.93
N TYR A 162 -1.17 -2.41 -8.04
CA TYR A 162 -1.12 -0.96 -8.22
C TYR A 162 -0.31 -0.56 -9.46
N GLU A 163 0.91 -1.09 -9.62
CA GLU A 163 1.76 -0.87 -10.80
C GLU A 163 1.05 -1.23 -12.11
N TYR A 164 0.40 -2.37 -12.15
CA TYR A 164 -0.34 -2.82 -13.32
C TYR A 164 -1.39 -1.80 -13.75
N PHE A 165 -2.15 -1.27 -12.80
CA PHE A 165 -3.15 -0.25 -13.11
C PHE A 165 -2.51 1.07 -13.51
N LEU A 166 -1.44 1.53 -12.88
CA LEU A 166 -0.71 2.74 -13.29
C LEU A 166 -0.15 2.65 -14.71
N GLN A 167 0.42 1.50 -15.10
CA GLN A 167 0.91 1.28 -16.48
C GLN A 167 -0.22 1.38 -17.51
N ILE A 168 -1.40 0.85 -17.19
CA ILE A 168 -2.58 0.96 -18.06
C ILE A 168 -3.04 2.41 -18.19
N TYR A 169 -2.99 3.22 -17.11
CA TYR A 169 -3.33 4.65 -17.16
C TYR A 169 -2.35 5.42 -18.03
N ALA A 170 -1.07 5.20 -17.84
CA ALA A 170 -0.04 5.84 -18.66
C ALA A 170 -0.23 5.52 -20.17
N ALA A 171 -0.64 4.29 -20.49
CA ALA A 171 -0.90 3.87 -21.87
C ALA A 171 -2.21 4.45 -22.45
N SER A 172 -3.19 4.79 -21.62
CA SER A 172 -4.48 5.35 -22.07
C SER A 172 -4.45 6.88 -22.29
N GLY A 173 -3.34 7.54 -22.01
CA GLY A 173 -3.17 8.98 -22.22
C GLY A 173 -3.91 9.88 -21.22
N THR A 174 -4.61 9.31 -20.26
CA THR A 174 -5.19 10.02 -19.12
C THR A 174 -4.12 10.18 -18.06
N LYS A 175 -3.23 11.16 -18.26
CA LYS A 175 -2.30 11.61 -17.22
C LYS A 175 -3.06 12.50 -16.25
N GLU A 176 -3.42 12.01 -15.10
CA GLU A 176 -3.58 12.90 -13.95
C GLU A 176 -2.17 13.21 -13.41
N ASP A 177 -1.91 14.51 -13.25
CA ASP A 177 -0.59 15.03 -12.89
C ASP A 177 -0.15 14.48 -11.53
N GLY A 178 0.90 13.66 -11.50
CA GLY A 178 1.69 13.40 -10.29
C GLY A 178 1.78 11.98 -9.76
N GLU A 179 1.00 11.00 -10.22
CA GLU A 179 1.16 9.61 -9.78
C GLU A 179 2.22 8.88 -10.62
N PHE A 180 3.48 8.95 -10.21
CA PHE A 180 4.57 8.18 -10.81
C PHE A 180 4.97 7.03 -9.89
N TYR A 181 4.93 5.81 -10.42
CA TYR A 181 5.55 4.68 -9.77
C TYR A 181 7.07 4.67 -10.04
N THR A 182 7.86 4.61 -8.96
CA THR A 182 9.31 4.49 -9.10
C THR A 182 9.66 3.03 -9.37
N PRO A 183 10.31 2.69 -10.50
CA PRO A 183 10.70 1.32 -10.80
C PRO A 183 11.52 0.70 -9.66
N ALA A 184 11.21 -0.55 -9.30
CA ALA A 184 11.87 -1.24 -8.18
C ALA A 184 13.40 -1.31 -8.33
N CYS A 185 13.93 -1.34 -9.56
CA CYS A 185 15.37 -1.32 -9.82
C CYS A 185 16.02 0.02 -9.41
N VAL A 186 15.32 1.15 -9.62
CA VAL A 186 15.80 2.48 -9.21
C VAL A 186 15.78 2.60 -7.68
N VAL A 187 14.68 2.19 -7.06
CA VAL A 187 14.55 2.22 -5.58
C VAL A 187 15.60 1.32 -4.92
N LYS A 188 15.83 0.13 -5.51
CA LYS A 188 16.90 -0.77 -5.07
C LYS A 188 18.27 -0.12 -5.17
N LEU A 189 18.56 0.56 -6.29
CA LEU A 189 19.83 1.25 -6.48
C LEU A 189 20.03 2.32 -5.41
N ILE A 190 19.02 3.15 -5.14
CA ILE A 190 19.09 4.17 -4.09
C ILE A 190 19.37 3.51 -2.72
N ALA A 191 18.65 2.44 -2.37
CA ALA A 191 18.85 1.74 -1.09
C ALA A 191 20.27 1.16 -0.97
N GLU A 192 20.82 0.56 -2.04
CA GLU A 192 22.20 0.05 -2.07
C GLU A 192 23.27 1.16 -1.98
N MET A 193 22.94 2.39 -2.40
CA MET A 193 23.87 3.54 -2.34
C MET A 193 23.90 4.19 -0.97
N ILE A 194 22.76 4.27 -0.27
CA ILE A 194 22.69 4.96 1.04
C ILE A 194 22.78 4.00 2.24
N GLU A 195 22.61 2.70 2.01
CA GLU A 195 22.81 1.61 3.00
C GLU A 195 22.04 1.80 4.32
N PRO A 196 20.69 1.85 4.31
CA PRO A 196 19.88 2.12 5.49
C PRO A 196 19.79 0.87 6.40
N PHE A 197 20.88 0.51 7.09
CA PHE A 197 20.92 -0.65 8.00
C PHE A 197 20.19 -0.45 9.32
N SER A 198 20.17 0.78 9.82
CA SER A 198 19.52 1.12 11.11
C SER A 198 19.20 2.60 11.20
N GLY A 199 18.14 2.96 11.91
CA GLY A 199 17.71 4.35 12.09
C GLY A 199 16.37 4.64 11.44
N THR A 200 16.12 5.90 11.10
CA THR A 200 14.87 6.39 10.53
C THR A 200 15.02 6.64 9.03
N VAL A 201 14.12 6.05 8.24
CA VAL A 201 14.02 6.28 6.79
C VAL A 201 12.80 7.15 6.52
N TYR A 202 13.00 8.30 5.87
CA TYR A 202 11.94 9.26 5.56
C TYR A 202 11.72 9.40 4.06
N ASP A 203 10.44 9.49 3.67
CA ASP A 203 10.03 9.84 2.30
C ASP A 203 8.94 10.92 2.37
N PRO A 204 9.22 12.17 1.93
CA PRO A 204 8.27 13.27 2.00
C PRO A 204 7.13 13.18 0.96
N CYS A 205 7.18 12.24 0.04
CA CYS A 205 6.20 12.03 -1.03
C CYS A 205 6.09 10.53 -1.33
N CYS A 206 5.76 9.75 -0.27
CA CYS A 206 6.02 8.32 -0.20
C CYS A 206 5.22 7.46 -1.19
N GLY A 207 4.23 8.03 -1.87
CA GLY A 207 3.43 7.28 -2.82
C GLY A 207 2.83 6.02 -2.18
N SER A 208 2.96 4.89 -2.84
CA SER A 208 2.55 3.57 -2.33
C SER A 208 3.50 2.94 -1.30
N GLY A 209 4.56 3.62 -0.88
CA GLY A 209 5.54 3.13 0.08
C GLY A 209 6.67 2.28 -0.51
N GLY A 210 6.89 2.36 -1.81
CA GLY A 210 7.92 1.55 -2.51
C GLY A 210 9.32 1.72 -1.93
N MET A 211 9.73 2.94 -1.55
CA MET A 211 11.02 3.23 -0.92
C MET A 211 11.18 2.47 0.41
N PHE A 212 10.16 2.48 1.25
CA PHE A 212 10.17 1.78 2.54
C PHE A 212 10.26 0.26 2.38
N VAL A 213 9.50 -0.32 1.45
CA VAL A 213 9.55 -1.76 1.16
C VAL A 213 10.94 -2.18 0.72
N GLN A 214 11.60 -1.40 -0.13
CA GLN A 214 12.95 -1.73 -0.60
C GLN A 214 14.02 -1.52 0.48
N SER A 215 13.87 -0.54 1.37
CA SER A 215 14.75 -0.37 2.54
C SER A 215 14.70 -1.61 3.45
N HIS A 216 13.50 -2.13 3.74
CA HIS A 216 13.36 -3.38 4.49
C HIS A 216 13.96 -4.58 3.76
N LYS A 217 13.72 -4.72 2.45
CA LYS A 217 14.34 -5.77 1.61
C LYS A 217 15.87 -5.64 1.54
N PHE A 218 16.41 -4.42 1.57
CA PHE A 218 17.86 -4.19 1.65
C PHE A 218 18.42 -4.80 2.93
N VAL A 219 17.84 -4.47 4.09
CA VAL A 219 18.28 -5.01 5.40
C VAL A 219 18.19 -6.54 5.41
N GLU A 220 17.11 -7.14 4.89
CA GLU A 220 16.95 -8.60 4.80
C GLU A 220 18.04 -9.24 3.95
N ARG A 221 18.33 -8.70 2.76
CA ARG A 221 19.36 -9.24 1.86
C ARG A 221 20.75 -9.21 2.47
N HIS A 222 21.02 -8.24 3.33
CA HIS A 222 22.30 -8.10 4.04
C HIS A 222 22.28 -8.73 5.43
N GLN A 223 21.34 -9.65 5.70
CA GLN A 223 21.20 -10.40 6.96
C GLN A 223 21.06 -9.50 8.20
N GLY A 224 20.57 -8.28 8.02
CA GLY A 224 20.27 -7.34 9.09
C GLY A 224 18.93 -7.61 9.78
N ASN A 225 18.70 -6.93 10.90
CA ASN A 225 17.42 -6.97 11.60
C ASN A 225 16.50 -5.85 11.11
N ARG A 226 15.38 -6.19 10.47
CA ARG A 226 14.38 -5.24 9.99
C ARG A 226 13.78 -4.34 11.07
N ALA A 227 13.80 -4.79 12.33
CA ALA A 227 13.34 -3.97 13.46
C ALA A 227 14.27 -2.79 13.77
N ASN A 228 15.48 -2.76 13.20
CA ASN A 228 16.43 -1.67 13.40
C ASN A 228 16.11 -0.43 12.55
N ILE A 229 15.22 -0.52 11.57
CA ILE A 229 14.76 0.63 10.80
C ILE A 229 13.29 0.94 11.10
N SER A 230 12.99 2.21 11.23
CA SER A 230 11.63 2.74 11.30
C SER A 230 11.36 3.65 10.11
N VAL A 231 10.16 3.58 9.54
CA VAL A 231 9.82 4.38 8.36
C VAL A 231 8.84 5.48 8.73
N VAL A 232 9.10 6.65 8.17
CA VAL A 232 8.31 7.86 8.35
C VAL A 232 8.03 8.43 6.97
N GLY A 233 6.80 8.83 6.71
CA GLY A 233 6.46 9.34 5.39
C GLY A 233 5.33 10.33 5.40
N GLN A 234 5.13 10.96 4.27
CA GLN A 234 3.99 11.83 4.02
C GLN A 234 3.53 11.69 2.58
N GLU A 235 2.21 11.75 2.37
CA GLU A 235 1.58 11.67 1.06
C GLU A 235 0.39 12.61 1.03
N SER A 236 0.26 13.36 -0.06
CA SER A 236 -0.81 14.37 -0.21
C SER A 236 -2.11 13.78 -0.75
N VAL A 237 -2.04 12.74 -1.58
CA VAL A 237 -3.20 12.11 -2.21
C VAL A 237 -3.85 11.13 -1.25
N PRO A 238 -5.15 11.29 -0.90
CA PRO A 238 -5.82 10.46 0.12
C PRO A 238 -5.77 8.96 -0.18
N ASP A 239 -6.03 8.58 -1.43
CA ASP A 239 -6.10 7.18 -1.85
C ASP A 239 -4.72 6.53 -1.83
N THR A 240 -3.70 7.27 -2.26
CA THR A 240 -2.31 6.82 -2.26
C THR A 240 -1.77 6.70 -0.84
N TRP A 241 -2.13 7.61 0.08
CA TRP A 241 -1.79 7.53 1.50
C TRP A 241 -2.39 6.27 2.15
N ARG A 242 -3.69 5.98 1.91
CA ARG A 242 -4.33 4.75 2.37
C ARG A 242 -3.64 3.51 1.83
N LEU A 243 -3.31 3.52 0.53
CA LEU A 243 -2.59 2.43 -0.11
C LEU A 243 -1.22 2.19 0.54
N CYS A 244 -0.47 3.24 0.83
CA CYS A 244 0.81 3.15 1.53
C CYS A 244 0.64 2.47 2.89
N LYS A 245 -0.31 2.93 3.71
CA LYS A 245 -0.63 2.32 5.02
C LYS A 245 -0.93 0.83 4.89
N MET A 246 -1.83 0.48 3.99
CA MET A 246 -2.20 -0.91 3.72
C MET A 246 -0.99 -1.74 3.29
N ASN A 247 -0.19 -1.21 2.36
CA ASN A 247 1.00 -1.86 1.83
C ASN A 247 2.04 -2.18 2.92
N LEU A 248 2.29 -1.23 3.81
CA LEU A 248 3.22 -1.40 4.93
C LEU A 248 2.67 -2.34 6.00
N ALA A 249 1.38 -2.21 6.35
CA ALA A 249 0.72 -3.07 7.34
C ALA A 249 0.72 -4.55 6.92
N ILE A 250 0.45 -4.86 5.65
CA ILE A 250 0.50 -6.23 5.10
C ILE A 250 1.87 -6.88 5.30
N ARG A 251 2.95 -6.09 5.30
CA ARG A 251 4.33 -6.56 5.47
C ARG A 251 4.81 -6.52 6.91
N GLY A 252 3.96 -6.07 7.83
CA GLY A 252 4.36 -5.86 9.22
C GLY A 252 5.43 -4.79 9.39
N ILE A 253 5.49 -3.82 8.47
CA ILE A 253 6.41 -2.68 8.54
C ILE A 253 5.78 -1.62 9.43
N SER A 254 6.38 -1.37 10.60
CA SER A 254 5.99 -0.28 11.48
C SER A 254 6.26 1.06 10.79
N HIS A 255 5.27 1.96 10.81
CA HIS A 255 5.33 3.20 10.05
C HIS A 255 4.63 4.35 10.76
N ASP A 256 5.08 5.57 10.43
CA ASP A 256 4.43 6.82 10.79
C ASP A 256 4.24 7.65 9.51
N LEU A 257 3.01 7.66 8.98
CA LEU A 257 2.65 8.41 7.78
C LEU A 257 1.87 9.70 8.09
N GLY A 258 1.98 10.18 9.33
CA GLY A 258 1.18 11.27 9.83
C GLY A 258 -0.27 10.85 10.16
N GLU A 259 -1.04 11.77 10.70
CA GLU A 259 -2.43 11.53 11.12
C GLU A 259 -3.39 11.42 9.92
N LYS A 260 -3.07 12.11 8.84
CA LYS A 260 -3.87 12.20 7.60
C LYS A 260 -2.96 12.38 6.37
N ASN A 261 -3.53 12.23 5.18
CA ASN A 261 -2.88 12.70 3.97
C ASN A 261 -2.70 14.22 4.02
N ALA A 262 -1.53 14.71 3.64
CA ALA A 262 -1.24 16.14 3.67
C ALA A 262 -0.08 16.52 2.76
N SER A 263 -0.10 17.77 2.28
CA SER A 263 1.03 18.33 1.53
C SER A 263 2.22 18.55 2.46
N THR A 264 3.36 17.98 2.09
CA THR A 264 4.64 18.14 2.79
C THR A 264 5.07 19.60 2.90
N PHE A 265 4.63 20.45 1.99
CA PHE A 265 5.00 21.88 2.01
C PHE A 265 4.11 22.71 2.92
N THR A 266 2.78 22.54 2.82
CA THR A 266 1.82 23.41 3.50
C THR A 266 1.29 22.84 4.81
N ASP A 267 1.41 21.52 5.02
CA ASP A 267 0.99 20.81 6.24
C ASP A 267 2.00 19.70 6.59
N ASP A 268 3.22 20.08 6.95
CA ASP A 268 4.30 19.17 7.34
C ASP A 268 4.01 18.54 8.71
N GLN A 269 3.55 17.29 8.72
CA GLN A 269 3.19 16.56 9.92
C GLN A 269 4.39 16.03 10.71
N HIS A 270 5.61 16.16 10.15
CA HIS A 270 6.86 15.75 10.78
C HIS A 270 7.82 16.96 10.98
N LYS A 271 7.27 18.15 11.21
CA LYS A 271 7.97 19.45 11.17
C LYS A 271 9.26 19.47 11.98
N ASP A 272 9.25 18.94 13.20
CA ASP A 272 10.37 19.05 14.15
C ASP A 272 11.30 17.81 14.14
N ARG A 273 11.14 16.93 13.15
CA ARG A 273 11.94 15.70 13.05
C ARG A 273 13.08 15.83 12.07
N LYS A 274 14.19 15.13 12.40
CA LYS A 274 15.33 14.89 11.54
C LYS A 274 15.47 13.39 11.31
N PHE A 275 16.05 13.01 10.17
CA PHE A 275 16.09 11.62 9.73
C PHE A 275 17.50 11.21 9.32
N ASP A 276 17.84 9.96 9.62
CA ASP A 276 19.13 9.37 9.28
C ASP A 276 19.24 9.15 7.77
N PHE A 277 18.15 8.71 7.16
CA PHE A 277 18.07 8.44 5.72
C PHE A 277 16.84 9.10 5.12
N ILE A 278 17.00 9.71 3.94
CA ILE A 278 15.88 10.20 3.14
C ILE A 278 15.94 9.51 1.77
N MET A 279 14.86 8.85 1.38
CA MET A 279 14.70 8.23 0.07
C MET A 279 13.44 8.78 -0.58
N ALA A 280 13.58 9.46 -1.71
CA ALA A 280 12.45 10.10 -2.34
C ALA A 280 12.53 10.07 -3.87
N ASN A 281 11.37 10.07 -4.52
CA ASN A 281 11.22 10.42 -5.94
C ASN A 281 10.13 11.49 -6.05
N PRO A 282 10.44 12.76 -5.75
CA PRO A 282 9.46 13.83 -5.74
C PRO A 282 8.83 14.06 -7.13
N PRO A 283 7.56 14.53 -7.20
CA PRO A 283 6.93 14.86 -8.47
C PRO A 283 7.69 15.99 -9.17
N PHE A 284 8.12 15.72 -10.43
CA PHE A 284 8.91 16.67 -11.21
C PHE A 284 8.06 17.82 -11.72
N ASN A 285 8.60 19.04 -11.62
CA ASN A 285 8.00 20.25 -12.16
C ASN A 285 6.59 20.55 -11.62
N LEU A 286 6.32 20.14 -10.38
CA LEU A 286 5.04 20.40 -9.72
C LEU A 286 4.78 21.92 -9.65
N LYS A 287 3.64 22.33 -10.20
CA LYS A 287 3.17 23.72 -10.21
C LYS A 287 2.10 23.92 -9.14
N GLY A 288 1.95 25.14 -8.65
CA GLY A 288 0.90 25.49 -7.71
C GLY A 288 1.02 24.74 -6.36
N TRP A 289 2.21 24.34 -5.97
CA TRP A 289 2.50 23.63 -4.73
C TRP A 289 2.36 24.52 -3.48
N ARG A 290 2.31 25.82 -3.66
CA ARG A 290 1.95 26.88 -2.70
C ARG A 290 1.30 28.06 -3.42
N GLY A 291 0.62 28.94 -2.68
CA GLY A 291 0.21 30.26 -3.17
C GLY A 291 1.43 31.16 -3.40
N GLU A 292 1.25 32.23 -4.18
CA GLU A 292 2.35 33.18 -4.47
C GLU A 292 2.91 33.81 -3.20
N ASP A 293 2.05 34.14 -2.24
CA ASP A 293 2.41 34.81 -0.97
C ASP A 293 2.51 33.84 0.22
N GLU A 294 2.43 32.53 -0.03
CA GLU A 294 2.57 31.53 1.02
C GLU A 294 4.01 31.06 1.20
N LEU A 295 4.38 30.67 2.41
CA LEU A 295 5.68 30.06 2.77
C LEU A 295 6.91 30.92 2.36
N LEU A 296 6.77 32.25 2.29
CA LEU A 296 7.89 33.12 1.93
C LEU A 296 8.97 33.14 3.02
N ASP A 297 8.56 33.11 4.30
CA ASP A 297 9.44 33.13 5.47
C ASP A 297 9.60 31.74 6.10
N ASP A 298 9.39 30.67 5.34
CA ASP A 298 9.50 29.29 5.85
C ASP A 298 10.95 28.96 6.23
N PRO A 299 11.20 28.41 7.43
CA PRO A 299 12.55 28.12 7.92
C PRO A 299 13.38 27.21 7.01
N ARG A 300 12.71 26.39 6.20
CA ARG A 300 13.38 25.50 5.22
C ARG A 300 14.18 26.25 4.16
N TRP A 301 13.85 27.52 3.93
CA TRP A 301 14.54 28.38 2.95
C TRP A 301 15.60 29.29 3.58
N ASN A 302 15.80 29.25 4.90
CA ASN A 302 16.77 30.13 5.56
C ASN A 302 18.18 29.98 4.97
N GLY A 303 18.74 31.11 4.47
CA GLY A 303 20.03 31.10 3.79
C GLY A 303 20.00 30.76 2.30
N TYR A 304 18.82 30.51 1.74
CA TYR A 304 18.59 30.16 0.33
C TYR A 304 17.58 31.09 -0.31
N VAL A 305 17.50 31.05 -1.63
CA VAL A 305 16.47 31.77 -2.37
C VAL A 305 15.13 31.04 -2.16
N VAL A 306 14.05 31.80 -1.89
CA VAL A 306 12.70 31.26 -1.76
C VAL A 306 12.30 30.54 -3.06
N PRO A 307 11.88 29.26 -3.00
CA PRO A 307 11.49 28.51 -4.19
C PRO A 307 10.26 29.10 -4.86
N ARG A 308 10.25 29.13 -6.21
CA ARG A 308 9.14 29.69 -7.00
C ARG A 308 7.88 28.85 -6.87
N ALA A 309 6.71 29.47 -6.73
CA ALA A 309 5.41 28.79 -6.73
C ALA A 309 5.14 28.01 -8.03
N SER A 310 5.73 28.42 -9.14
CA SER A 310 5.56 27.79 -10.45
C SER A 310 6.32 26.48 -10.64
N ASN A 311 7.25 26.12 -9.72
CA ASN A 311 8.02 24.87 -9.81
C ASN A 311 8.60 24.46 -8.45
N ALA A 312 8.25 23.28 -7.97
CA ALA A 312 8.64 22.75 -6.67
C ALA A 312 10.00 22.06 -6.62
N ASN A 313 10.71 21.85 -7.75
CA ASN A 313 11.94 21.06 -7.75
C ASN A 313 12.97 21.54 -6.71
N TYR A 314 13.16 22.85 -6.63
CA TYR A 314 14.09 23.43 -5.65
C TYR A 314 13.53 23.35 -4.22
N ALA A 315 12.23 23.46 -4.04
CA ALA A 315 11.59 23.31 -2.73
C ALA A 315 11.77 21.89 -2.18
N TRP A 316 11.68 20.86 -3.02
CA TRP A 316 11.97 19.48 -2.62
C TRP A 316 13.40 19.29 -2.13
N ILE A 317 14.40 19.86 -2.85
CA ILE A 317 15.80 19.80 -2.43
C ILE A 317 15.98 20.44 -1.06
N LEU A 318 15.44 21.66 -0.87
CA LEU A 318 15.57 22.38 0.40
C LEU A 318 14.80 21.67 1.54
N HIS A 319 13.64 21.11 1.26
CA HIS A 319 12.92 20.30 2.24
C HIS A 319 13.73 19.09 2.67
N ILE A 320 14.29 18.32 1.74
CA ILE A 320 15.15 17.18 2.03
C ILE A 320 16.34 17.60 2.89
N ILE A 321 17.07 18.64 2.50
CA ILE A 321 18.20 19.18 3.28
C ILE A 321 17.75 19.57 4.69
N SER A 322 16.59 20.22 4.81
CA SER A 322 16.07 20.67 6.11
C SER A 322 15.68 19.51 7.04
N LYS A 323 15.46 18.32 6.51
CA LYS A 323 15.03 17.12 7.25
C LYS A 323 16.16 16.14 7.57
N LEU A 324 17.33 16.30 6.97
CA LEU A 324 18.47 15.44 7.27
C LEU A 324 19.01 15.68 8.69
N ASP A 325 19.43 14.59 9.34
CA ASP A 325 20.30 14.70 10.52
C ASP A 325 21.61 15.40 10.15
N VAL A 326 22.00 16.37 10.98
CA VAL A 326 23.14 17.25 10.66
C VAL A 326 24.50 16.56 10.74
N ASN A 327 24.59 15.42 11.44
CA ASN A 327 25.86 14.75 11.69
C ASN A 327 26.10 13.57 10.73
N HIS A 328 25.03 12.85 10.39
CA HIS A 328 25.16 11.58 9.65
C HIS A 328 24.04 11.32 8.63
N GLY A 329 23.14 12.29 8.43
CA GLY A 329 22.02 12.13 7.51
C GLY A 329 22.47 11.97 6.06
N ILE A 330 21.90 10.98 5.35
CA ILE A 330 22.17 10.71 3.94
C ILE A 330 20.85 10.73 3.16
N ALA A 331 20.85 11.39 2.00
CA ALA A 331 19.69 11.41 1.10
C ALA A 331 20.04 10.81 -0.26
N GLY A 332 19.11 9.98 -0.79
CA GLY A 332 19.12 9.48 -2.16
C GLY A 332 17.79 9.83 -2.83
N PHE A 333 17.80 10.62 -3.93
CA PHE A 333 16.58 11.03 -4.61
C PHE A 333 16.82 11.34 -6.10
#